data_75b764fff1699cb149627ccb08ae855a
#
_entry.id   75b764fff1699cb149627ccb08ae855a
#
_cell.length_a   1.000
_cell.length_b   1.000
_cell.length_c   1.000
_cell.angle_alpha   90.00
_cell.angle_beta   90.00
_cell.angle_gamma   90.00
#
_symmetry.space_group_name_H-M   'P 1'
#
loop_
_entity.id
_entity.type
_entity.pdbx_description
1 polymer ?
#
loop_
_entity_poly.entity_id
_entity_poly.type
_entity_poly.pdbx_seq_one_letter_code
_entity_poly.pdbx_strand_id
1 'polypeptide(L)'
;TPLYSSAASDVYKRQFFMYLAFHSPHWPLHALPQDIEKYKDTYKCGWEKIREERYNRQKRMKLFGDIDNFLSPRQFEDSWEDNPDKEWDARAMAVHAAMVDRMDQSIGMLLNALEKNGQIDNTLILFMSDNGCSNEICQLYSEGENDRPAETRDGRKIIYPKKKEILPGPETSYASVGPKWANVANTPFRFWKAKSYEGGICTPMIAHWPKGIKQKKGSINTAYCHVID
;
A
#
# COMPACT_ATOMS: atom_id res chain seq x y z
N THR A 1 14.45 -0.22 8.91
CA THR A 1 14.00 0.97 8.14
C THR A 1 14.09 2.17 9.07
N PRO A 2 14.84 3.23 8.75
CA PRO A 2 14.84 4.42 9.60
C PRO A 2 13.44 5.06 9.52
N LEU A 3 12.77 5.11 10.66
CA LEU A 3 11.59 5.93 10.84
C LEU A 3 12.08 7.38 10.96
N TYR A 4 11.95 8.17 9.91
CA TYR A 4 12.10 9.61 10.03
C TYR A 4 10.83 10.15 10.66
N SER A 5 10.86 10.34 11.97
CA SER A 5 9.86 11.14 12.67
C SER A 5 10.47 12.47 13.06
N SER A 6 9.94 13.58 12.58
CA SER A 6 10.18 14.87 13.21
C SER A 6 9.06 15.08 14.23
N ALA A 7 9.39 14.96 15.51
CA ALA A 7 8.50 15.38 16.58
C ALA A 7 8.98 16.74 17.07
N ALA A 8 8.16 17.76 16.91
CA ALA A 8 8.35 19.03 17.58
C ALA A 8 7.37 19.08 18.77
N SER A 9 7.88 19.16 19.99
CA SER A 9 7.06 19.35 21.18
C SER A 9 7.26 20.77 21.69
N ASP A 10 6.17 21.51 21.87
CA ASP A 10 6.15 22.75 22.62
C ASP A 10 5.80 22.41 24.07
N VAL A 11 6.81 22.41 24.93
CA VAL A 11 6.70 22.09 26.35
C VAL A 11 5.70 23.02 27.07
N TYR A 12 5.52 24.26 26.59
CA TYR A 12 4.61 25.24 27.18
C TYR A 12 3.14 25.02 26.79
N LYS A 13 2.88 24.43 25.59
CA LYS A 13 1.51 24.29 25.07
C LYS A 13 0.97 22.86 25.11
N ARG A 14 1.78 21.90 25.53
CA ARG A 14 1.42 20.46 25.55
C ARG A 14 0.89 19.95 24.21
N GLN A 15 1.43 20.43 23.12
CA GLN A 15 1.09 20.02 21.76
C GLN A 15 2.28 19.29 21.13
N PHE A 16 1.98 18.39 20.19
CA PHE A 16 2.99 17.78 19.33
C PHE A 16 2.51 17.74 17.89
N PHE A 17 3.45 17.71 16.98
CA PHE A 17 3.24 17.38 15.58
C PHE A 17 4.15 16.18 15.26
N MET A 18 3.57 15.15 14.61
CA MET A 18 4.33 13.98 14.16
C MET A 18 4.01 13.70 12.71
N TYR A 19 5.05 13.64 11.88
CA TYR A 19 4.98 13.14 10.53
C TYR A 19 5.63 11.77 10.46
N LEU A 20 4.84 10.73 10.19
CA LEU A 20 5.28 9.34 10.15
C LEU A 20 5.23 8.82 8.71
N ALA A 21 6.38 8.92 8.02
CA ALA A 21 6.52 8.48 6.65
C ALA A 21 6.96 7.00 6.59
N PHE A 22 6.05 6.12 6.20
CA PHE A 22 6.37 4.73 5.96
C PHE A 22 6.96 4.52 4.57
N HIS A 23 8.01 3.73 4.47
CA HIS A 23 8.49 3.25 3.18
C HIS A 23 7.56 2.17 2.60
N SER A 24 6.98 1.34 3.46
CA SER A 24 5.96 0.35 3.05
C SER A 24 4.68 1.02 2.58
N PRO A 25 4.01 0.46 1.55
CA PRO A 25 4.30 -0.78 0.84
C PRO A 25 5.08 -0.60 -0.47
N HIS A 26 5.89 0.46 -0.60
CA HIS A 26 6.71 0.69 -1.80
C HIS A 26 7.69 -0.47 -2.05
N TRP A 27 7.98 -0.77 -3.30
CA TRP A 27 9.04 -1.73 -3.65
C TRP A 27 10.44 -1.23 -3.17
N PRO A 28 11.44 -2.13 -2.95
CA PRO A 28 11.38 -3.58 -3.14
C PRO A 28 10.50 -4.28 -2.10
N LEU A 29 9.87 -5.40 -2.53
CA LEU A 29 8.91 -6.15 -1.73
C LEU A 29 9.63 -7.00 -0.68
N HIS A 30 9.67 -6.52 0.56
CA HIS A 30 10.30 -7.21 1.69
C HIS A 30 9.33 -7.31 2.86
N ALA A 31 9.10 -8.52 3.36
CA ALA A 31 8.27 -8.74 4.54
C ALA A 31 8.77 -9.95 5.35
N LEU A 32 8.37 -10.00 6.62
CA LEU A 32 8.70 -11.12 7.49
C LEU A 32 7.96 -12.39 7.05
N PRO A 33 8.59 -13.56 7.11
CA PRO A 33 7.97 -14.81 6.68
C PRO A 33 6.61 -15.08 7.32
N GLN A 34 6.46 -14.80 8.63
CA GLN A 34 5.20 -15.01 9.34
C GLN A 34 4.07 -14.10 8.87
N ASP A 35 4.38 -12.90 8.37
CA ASP A 35 3.36 -11.99 7.83
C ASP A 35 2.96 -12.43 6.41
N ILE A 36 3.91 -12.90 5.62
CA ILE A 36 3.63 -13.41 4.28
C ILE A 36 2.77 -14.68 4.34
N GLU A 37 3.02 -15.54 5.32
CA GLU A 37 2.26 -16.80 5.52
C GLU A 37 0.75 -16.56 5.67
N LYS A 38 0.35 -15.43 6.27
CA LYS A 38 -1.06 -15.04 6.39
C LYS A 38 -1.77 -14.88 5.04
N TYR A 39 -1.03 -14.55 3.99
CA TYR A 39 -1.56 -14.19 2.67
C TYR A 39 -1.18 -15.18 1.57
N LYS A 40 -0.50 -16.28 1.89
CA LYS A 40 0.11 -17.21 0.91
C LYS A 40 -0.85 -17.74 -0.15
N ASP A 41 -2.12 -17.90 0.21
CA ASP A 41 -3.15 -18.47 -0.67
C ASP A 41 -4.14 -17.42 -1.21
N THR A 42 -4.13 -16.21 -0.63
CA THR A 42 -5.13 -15.18 -0.92
C THR A 42 -5.18 -14.77 -2.39
N TYR A 43 -4.02 -14.69 -3.04
CA TYR A 43 -3.88 -14.14 -4.39
C TYR A 43 -3.73 -15.19 -5.49
N LYS A 44 -3.78 -16.48 -5.14
CA LYS A 44 -3.69 -17.59 -6.11
C LYS A 44 -4.85 -17.64 -7.10
N CYS A 45 -5.99 -17.04 -6.74
CA CYS A 45 -7.15 -16.96 -7.62
C CYS A 45 -7.02 -15.89 -8.74
N GLY A 46 -5.95 -15.12 -8.73
CA GLY A 46 -5.59 -14.19 -9.79
C GLY A 46 -6.15 -12.78 -9.68
N TRP A 47 -5.60 -11.92 -10.53
CA TRP A 47 -5.87 -10.49 -10.48
C TRP A 47 -7.29 -10.12 -10.91
N GLU A 48 -7.91 -10.83 -11.87
CA GLU A 48 -9.29 -10.54 -12.29
C GLU A 48 -10.25 -10.74 -11.14
N LYS A 49 -10.16 -11.91 -10.49
CA LYS A 49 -11.06 -12.27 -9.40
C LYS A 49 -10.88 -11.32 -8.19
N ILE A 50 -9.65 -11.06 -7.79
CA ILE A 50 -9.37 -10.12 -6.69
C ILE A 50 -9.88 -8.71 -7.02
N ARG A 51 -9.72 -8.26 -8.28
CA ARG A 51 -10.21 -6.96 -8.72
C ARG A 51 -11.74 -6.88 -8.64
N GLU A 52 -12.43 -7.90 -9.10
CA GLU A 52 -13.89 -7.99 -9.02
C GLU A 52 -14.39 -8.02 -7.56
N GLU A 53 -13.82 -8.87 -6.72
CA GLU A 53 -14.17 -8.99 -5.30
C GLU A 53 -13.94 -7.67 -4.56
N ARG A 54 -12.81 -6.99 -4.84
CA ARG A 54 -12.49 -5.67 -4.29
C ARG A 54 -13.54 -4.64 -4.70
N TYR A 55 -13.89 -4.57 -5.98
CA TYR A 55 -14.92 -3.66 -6.49
C TYR A 55 -16.28 -3.93 -5.85
N ASN A 56 -16.70 -5.19 -5.79
CA ASN A 56 -17.96 -5.58 -5.17
C ASN A 56 -18.02 -5.19 -3.68
N ARG A 57 -16.88 -5.30 -2.96
CA ARG A 57 -16.79 -4.83 -1.58
C ARG A 57 -16.91 -3.30 -1.48
N GLN A 58 -16.24 -2.54 -2.36
CA GLN A 58 -16.34 -1.08 -2.42
C GLN A 58 -17.76 -0.62 -2.70
N LYS A 59 -18.49 -1.30 -3.59
CA LYS A 59 -19.93 -1.04 -3.84
C LYS A 59 -20.77 -1.26 -2.58
N ARG A 60 -20.60 -2.40 -1.91
CA ARG A 60 -21.35 -2.67 -0.65
C ARG A 60 -21.04 -1.63 0.43
N MET A 61 -19.84 -1.10 0.48
CA MET A 61 -19.45 -0.03 1.40
C MET A 61 -19.92 1.36 0.96
N LYS A 62 -20.48 1.49 -0.24
CA LYS A 62 -20.88 2.77 -0.86
C LYS A 62 -19.76 3.81 -0.90
N LEU A 63 -18.52 3.38 -1.15
CA LEU A 63 -17.36 4.27 -1.15
C LEU A 63 -17.46 5.41 -2.18
N PHE A 64 -18.21 5.19 -3.26
CA PHE A 64 -18.39 6.15 -4.35
C PHE A 64 -19.85 6.61 -4.48
N GLY A 65 -20.62 6.53 -3.38
CA GLY A 65 -22.05 6.81 -3.39
C GLY A 65 -22.84 5.73 -4.15
N ASP A 66 -23.91 6.13 -4.81
CA ASP A 66 -24.80 5.25 -5.58
C ASP A 66 -24.42 5.19 -7.08
N ILE A 67 -23.14 5.35 -7.41
CA ILE A 67 -22.65 5.28 -8.78
C ILE A 67 -22.57 3.81 -9.22
N ASP A 68 -23.38 3.44 -10.20
CA ASP A 68 -23.33 2.14 -10.85
C ASP A 68 -22.27 2.10 -11.95
N ASN A 69 -21.63 0.92 -12.14
CA ASN A 69 -20.70 0.65 -13.24
C ASN A 69 -19.44 1.55 -13.30
N PHE A 70 -18.89 1.86 -12.14
CA PHE A 70 -17.69 2.69 -12.00
C PHE A 70 -16.38 1.92 -12.22
N LEU A 71 -16.42 0.61 -12.44
CA LEU A 71 -15.23 -0.18 -12.68
C LEU A 71 -14.63 0.15 -14.04
N SER A 72 -13.39 0.66 -14.06
CA SER A 72 -12.69 0.93 -15.30
C SER A 72 -12.47 -0.35 -16.13
N PRO A 73 -12.40 -0.25 -17.48
CA PRO A 73 -12.07 -1.39 -18.33
C PRO A 73 -10.74 -2.05 -17.92
N ARG A 74 -10.59 -3.32 -18.24
CA ARG A 74 -9.28 -4.02 -18.14
C ARG A 74 -8.24 -3.29 -18.98
N GLN A 75 -7.01 -3.25 -18.49
CA GLN A 75 -5.90 -2.55 -19.15
C GLN A 75 -4.89 -3.53 -19.75
N PHE A 76 -5.17 -4.82 -19.65
CA PHE A 76 -4.35 -5.91 -20.14
C PHE A 76 -5.24 -6.94 -20.84
N GLU A 77 -4.75 -7.54 -21.91
CA GLU A 77 -5.45 -8.58 -22.66
C GLU A 77 -5.23 -9.97 -22.05
N ASP A 78 -4.02 -10.21 -21.53
CA ASP A 78 -3.65 -11.50 -20.95
C ASP A 78 -4.43 -11.79 -19.66
N SER A 79 -4.83 -13.06 -19.54
CA SER A 79 -5.59 -13.59 -18.41
C SER A 79 -4.68 -14.18 -17.35
N TRP A 80 -5.21 -14.34 -16.12
CA TRP A 80 -4.52 -15.10 -15.10
C TRP A 80 -4.32 -16.57 -15.51
N GLU A 81 -5.27 -17.15 -16.23
CA GLU A 81 -5.18 -18.55 -16.63
C GLU A 81 -3.99 -18.81 -17.55
N ASP A 82 -3.64 -17.84 -18.41
CA ASP A 82 -2.52 -17.92 -19.34
C ASP A 82 -1.19 -17.44 -18.72
N ASN A 83 -1.19 -17.01 -17.46
CA ASN A 83 0.02 -16.54 -16.80
C ASN A 83 0.99 -17.69 -16.49
N PRO A 84 2.19 -17.74 -17.08
CA PRO A 84 3.18 -18.80 -16.79
C PRO A 84 3.81 -18.69 -15.39
N ASP A 85 3.65 -17.52 -14.74
CA ASP A 85 4.34 -17.18 -13.49
C ASP A 85 3.38 -17.03 -12.29
N LYS A 86 2.24 -17.75 -12.31
CA LYS A 86 1.16 -17.63 -11.29
C LYS A 86 1.66 -17.65 -9.86
N GLU A 87 2.57 -18.56 -9.53
CA GLU A 87 3.11 -18.69 -8.18
C GLU A 87 3.90 -17.44 -7.76
N TRP A 88 4.76 -16.97 -8.66
CA TRP A 88 5.59 -15.79 -8.41
C TRP A 88 4.74 -14.53 -8.25
N ASP A 89 3.77 -14.32 -9.14
CA ASP A 89 2.91 -13.15 -9.13
C ASP A 89 1.95 -13.15 -7.92
N ALA A 90 1.40 -14.32 -7.54
CA ALA A 90 0.61 -14.45 -6.31
C ALA A 90 1.47 -14.16 -5.07
N ARG A 91 2.71 -14.66 -5.04
CA ARG A 91 3.66 -14.38 -3.96
C ARG A 91 4.02 -12.91 -3.86
N ALA A 92 4.27 -12.23 -4.98
CA ALA A 92 4.56 -10.80 -5.00
C ALA A 92 3.43 -9.98 -4.33
N MET A 93 2.18 -10.29 -4.66
CA MET A 93 1.04 -9.62 -4.03
C MET A 93 0.84 -10.01 -2.56
N ALA A 94 1.13 -11.26 -2.19
CA ALA A 94 1.11 -11.70 -0.79
C ALA A 94 2.15 -10.94 0.06
N VAL A 95 3.36 -10.71 -0.47
CA VAL A 95 4.39 -9.90 0.20
C VAL A 95 3.93 -8.44 0.34
N HIS A 96 3.35 -7.86 -0.72
CA HIS A 96 2.79 -6.50 -0.65
C HIS A 96 1.73 -6.38 0.45
N ALA A 97 0.81 -7.34 0.54
CA ALA A 97 -0.20 -7.38 1.60
C ALA A 97 0.43 -7.52 3.00
N ALA A 98 1.47 -8.35 3.14
CA ALA A 98 2.22 -8.50 4.38
C ALA A 98 2.94 -7.21 4.80
N MET A 99 3.44 -6.42 3.84
CA MET A 99 4.01 -5.09 4.11
C MET A 99 2.96 -4.12 4.65
N VAL A 100 1.74 -4.13 4.08
CA VAL A 100 0.61 -3.32 4.56
C VAL A 100 0.19 -3.76 5.96
N ASP A 101 0.08 -5.07 6.21
CA ASP A 101 -0.24 -5.64 7.53
C ASP A 101 0.80 -5.19 8.59
N ARG A 102 2.08 -5.26 8.28
CA ARG A 102 3.14 -4.82 9.19
C ARG A 102 3.08 -3.31 9.47
N MET A 103 2.77 -2.50 8.46
CA MET A 103 2.53 -1.07 8.63
C MET A 103 1.34 -0.81 9.55
N ASP A 104 0.23 -1.52 9.35
CA ASP A 104 -0.98 -1.42 10.20
C ASP A 104 -0.68 -1.78 11.67
N GLN A 105 0.09 -2.86 11.91
CA GLN A 105 0.54 -3.21 13.27
C GLN A 105 1.37 -2.08 13.91
N SER A 106 2.22 -1.41 13.14
CA SER A 106 3.03 -0.29 13.63
C SER A 106 2.17 0.93 13.97
N ILE A 107 1.16 1.21 13.16
CA ILE A 107 0.15 2.25 13.45
C ILE A 107 -0.62 1.89 14.72
N GLY A 108 -1.04 0.62 14.87
CA GLY A 108 -1.70 0.12 16.06
C GLY A 108 -0.89 0.37 17.34
N MET A 109 0.43 0.18 17.32
CA MET A 109 1.30 0.49 18.47
C MET A 109 1.28 1.98 18.81
N LEU A 110 1.29 2.86 17.81
CA LEU A 110 1.18 4.31 18.02
C LEU A 110 -0.17 4.70 18.62
N LEU A 111 -1.27 4.18 18.06
CA LEU A 111 -2.62 4.45 18.59
C LEU A 111 -2.77 3.98 20.04
N ASN A 112 -2.26 2.81 20.37
CA ASN A 112 -2.24 2.29 21.74
C ASN A 112 -1.43 3.17 22.71
N ALA A 113 -0.32 3.76 22.22
CA ALA A 113 0.46 4.70 23.04
C ALA A 113 -0.31 5.99 23.31
N LEU A 114 -0.99 6.54 22.29
CA LEU A 114 -1.83 7.73 22.43
C LEU A 114 -3.02 7.48 23.39
N GLU A 115 -3.63 6.31 23.31
CA GLU A 115 -4.72 5.90 24.19
C GLU A 115 -4.26 5.78 25.64
N LYS A 116 -3.15 5.07 25.90
CA LYS A 116 -2.56 4.92 27.23
C LYS A 116 -2.19 6.26 27.88
N ASN A 117 -1.84 7.25 27.07
CA ASN A 117 -1.51 8.60 27.55
C ASN A 117 -2.73 9.54 27.62
N GLY A 118 -3.94 9.05 27.32
CA GLY A 118 -5.18 9.84 27.32
C GLY A 118 -5.23 10.93 26.26
N GLN A 119 -4.44 10.80 25.17
CA GLN A 119 -4.29 11.83 24.15
C GLN A 119 -5.09 11.54 22.87
N ILE A 120 -5.52 10.29 22.64
CA ILE A 120 -6.13 9.86 21.38
C ILE A 120 -7.37 10.66 21.00
N ASP A 121 -8.23 10.98 21.98
CA ASP A 121 -9.48 11.72 21.73
C ASP A 121 -9.26 13.14 21.23
N ASN A 122 -8.13 13.75 21.62
CA ASN A 122 -7.79 15.13 21.26
C ASN A 122 -6.59 15.20 20.28
N THR A 123 -6.33 14.16 19.55
CA THR A 123 -5.31 14.11 18.50
C THR A 123 -6.00 13.96 17.13
N LEU A 124 -5.73 14.88 16.20
CA LEU A 124 -6.09 14.71 14.80
C LEU A 124 -5.08 13.74 14.17
N ILE A 125 -5.59 12.63 13.67
CA ILE A 125 -4.80 11.61 12.97
C ILE A 125 -5.29 11.54 11.53
N LEU A 126 -4.37 11.77 10.60
CA LEU A 126 -4.62 11.64 9.16
C LEU A 126 -3.77 10.49 8.63
N PHE A 127 -4.40 9.57 7.93
CA PHE A 127 -3.73 8.48 7.21
C PHE A 127 -4.08 8.55 5.73
N MET A 128 -3.07 8.58 4.87
CA MET A 128 -3.25 8.67 3.43
C MET A 128 -2.07 8.04 2.69
N SER A 129 -2.27 7.71 1.41
CA SER A 129 -1.20 7.41 0.48
C SER A 129 -0.89 8.65 -0.35
N ASP A 130 0.37 8.83 -0.72
CA ASP A 130 0.85 9.96 -1.55
C ASP A 130 0.44 9.84 -3.01
N ASN A 131 0.26 8.62 -3.51
CA ASN A 131 -0.18 8.31 -4.89
C ASN A 131 -0.79 6.92 -4.97
N GLY A 132 -1.31 6.59 -6.15
CA GLY A 132 -1.75 5.24 -6.45
C GLY A 132 -0.59 4.24 -6.53
N CYS A 133 -0.94 2.95 -6.55
CA CYS A 133 0.05 1.86 -6.61
C CYS A 133 0.94 1.98 -7.85
N SER A 134 2.23 1.70 -7.68
CA SER A 134 3.22 1.70 -8.76
C SER A 134 3.10 0.48 -9.66
N ASN A 135 3.26 0.70 -10.96
CA ASN A 135 3.27 -0.33 -12.00
C ASN A 135 4.68 -0.82 -12.37
N GLU A 136 5.70 -0.30 -11.72
CA GLU A 136 7.10 -0.60 -12.07
C GLU A 136 7.39 -2.09 -11.98
N ILE A 137 8.28 -2.55 -12.87
CA ILE A 137 8.72 -3.94 -12.98
C ILE A 137 10.18 -3.97 -12.56
N CYS A 138 10.43 -3.98 -11.25
CA CYS A 138 11.77 -3.95 -10.67
C CYS A 138 12.61 -5.17 -11.04
N GLN A 139 11.98 -6.25 -11.45
CA GLN A 139 12.61 -7.47 -11.93
C GLN A 139 13.44 -7.25 -13.20
N LEU A 140 13.14 -6.18 -13.96
CA LEU A 140 13.89 -5.80 -15.16
C LEU A 140 15.15 -4.99 -14.87
N TYR A 141 15.32 -4.53 -13.64
CA TYR A 141 16.47 -3.73 -13.24
C TYR A 141 17.71 -4.58 -13.02
N SER A 142 18.89 -3.93 -12.98
CA SER A 142 20.17 -4.55 -12.70
C SER A 142 20.83 -3.85 -11.51
N GLU A 143 21.76 -4.56 -10.86
CA GLU A 143 22.61 -3.98 -9.84
C GLU A 143 23.42 -2.79 -10.39
N GLY A 144 23.58 -1.75 -9.58
CA GLY A 144 24.28 -0.52 -9.97
C GLY A 144 23.50 0.41 -10.91
N GLU A 145 22.37 -0.04 -11.45
CA GLU A 145 21.51 0.80 -12.28
C GLU A 145 20.70 1.77 -11.41
N ASN A 146 20.87 3.09 -11.65
CA ASN A 146 20.22 4.13 -10.85
C ASN A 146 20.45 3.96 -9.33
N ASP A 147 21.70 3.74 -8.93
CA ASP A 147 22.15 3.59 -7.53
C ASP A 147 21.52 2.40 -6.77
N ARG A 148 21.06 1.37 -7.48
CA ARG A 148 20.51 0.16 -6.85
C ARG A 148 21.60 -0.68 -6.21
N PRO A 149 21.41 -1.14 -4.96
CA PRO A 149 22.44 -1.85 -4.23
C PRO A 149 22.71 -3.24 -4.81
N ALA A 150 23.98 -3.64 -4.86
CA ALA A 150 24.38 -5.01 -5.20
C ALA A 150 24.24 -5.98 -4.02
N GLU A 151 24.32 -5.46 -2.80
CA GLU A 151 24.34 -6.25 -1.57
C GLU A 151 23.41 -5.67 -0.50
N THR A 152 22.93 -6.54 0.35
CA THR A 152 22.23 -6.18 1.58
C THR A 152 23.20 -5.56 2.60
N ARG A 153 22.68 -4.99 3.70
CA ARG A 153 23.50 -4.39 4.76
C ARG A 153 24.49 -5.38 5.43
N ASP A 154 24.16 -6.66 5.40
CA ASP A 154 24.98 -7.74 5.94
C ASP A 154 25.83 -8.47 4.88
N GLY A 155 25.96 -7.89 3.68
CA GLY A 155 26.87 -8.36 2.61
C GLY A 155 26.35 -9.52 1.78
N ARG A 156 25.05 -9.89 1.88
CA ARG A 156 24.46 -10.90 1.01
C ARG A 156 24.11 -10.29 -0.34
N LYS A 157 24.39 -11.01 -1.43
CA LYS A 157 24.06 -10.56 -2.78
C LYS A 157 22.54 -10.34 -2.96
N ILE A 158 22.18 -9.18 -3.55
CA ILE A 158 20.82 -8.91 -3.99
C ILE A 158 20.60 -9.49 -5.39
N ILE A 159 19.47 -10.17 -5.56
CA ILE A 159 19.07 -10.81 -6.81
C ILE A 159 17.96 -9.97 -7.45
N TYR A 160 18.22 -9.54 -8.68
CA TYR A 160 17.25 -8.87 -9.54
C TYR A 160 16.64 -9.92 -10.47
N PRO A 161 15.45 -10.44 -10.15
CA PRO A 161 14.97 -11.70 -10.73
C PRO A 161 14.36 -11.52 -12.12
N LYS A 162 15.20 -11.22 -13.13
CA LYS A 162 14.78 -11.03 -14.53
C LYS A 162 13.94 -12.18 -15.07
N LYS A 163 14.24 -13.40 -14.62
CA LYS A 163 13.54 -14.64 -15.00
C LYS A 163 12.73 -15.23 -13.85
N LYS A 164 12.47 -14.45 -12.81
CA LYS A 164 11.72 -14.88 -11.63
C LYS A 164 12.34 -16.09 -10.91
N GLU A 165 13.68 -16.18 -10.89
CA GLU A 165 14.43 -17.28 -10.26
C GLU A 165 14.32 -17.31 -8.73
N ILE A 166 13.97 -16.18 -8.11
CA ILE A 166 13.80 -16.06 -6.66
C ILE A 166 12.40 -15.52 -6.35
N LEU A 167 11.76 -16.09 -5.35
CA LEU A 167 10.46 -15.59 -4.87
C LEU A 167 10.62 -14.26 -4.11
N PRO A 168 9.68 -13.32 -4.26
CA PRO A 168 9.64 -12.09 -3.48
C PRO A 168 9.52 -12.33 -1.98
N GLY A 169 10.06 -11.41 -1.19
CA GLY A 169 9.91 -11.40 0.26
C GLY A 169 11.19 -11.20 1.06
N PRO A 170 12.28 -11.95 0.80
CA PRO A 170 13.54 -11.75 1.52
C PRO A 170 14.25 -10.48 1.05
N GLU A 171 15.12 -9.92 1.91
CA GLU A 171 15.97 -8.75 1.61
C GLU A 171 16.85 -8.93 0.36
N THR A 172 17.17 -10.18 0.03
CA THR A 172 17.98 -10.54 -1.13
C THR A 172 17.21 -10.55 -2.44
N SER A 173 15.89 -10.32 -2.43
CA SER A 173 15.06 -10.21 -3.63
C SER A 173 14.73 -8.74 -3.92
N TYR A 174 14.87 -8.31 -5.17
CA TYR A 174 14.49 -6.97 -5.60
C TYR A 174 13.30 -7.04 -6.56
N ALA A 175 12.10 -6.99 -6.02
CA ALA A 175 10.87 -7.24 -6.75
C ALA A 175 9.79 -6.16 -6.51
N SER A 176 8.84 -6.06 -7.43
CA SER A 176 7.63 -5.23 -7.34
C SER A 176 6.41 -6.03 -7.77
N VAL A 177 5.21 -5.49 -7.54
CA VAL A 177 3.95 -6.15 -7.93
C VAL A 177 3.69 -6.10 -9.44
N GLY A 178 4.27 -5.12 -10.13
CA GLY A 178 4.03 -4.91 -11.56
C GLY A 178 2.65 -4.34 -11.90
N PRO A 179 2.38 -4.11 -13.20
CA PRO A 179 1.21 -3.35 -13.65
C PRO A 179 -0.13 -4.03 -13.40
N LYS A 180 -0.20 -5.36 -13.47
CA LYS A 180 -1.47 -6.09 -13.30
C LYS A 180 -1.99 -5.99 -11.87
N TRP A 181 -1.14 -6.23 -10.89
CA TRP A 181 -1.49 -6.06 -9.48
C TRP A 181 -1.63 -4.60 -9.07
N ALA A 182 -0.88 -3.67 -9.69
CA ALA A 182 -1.10 -2.24 -9.49
C ALA A 182 -2.52 -1.83 -9.92
N ASN A 183 -3.02 -2.35 -11.05
CA ASN A 183 -4.40 -2.11 -11.48
C ASN A 183 -5.43 -2.67 -10.49
N VAL A 184 -5.16 -3.83 -9.89
CA VAL A 184 -6.00 -4.38 -8.80
C VAL A 184 -5.98 -3.47 -7.58
N ALA A 185 -4.80 -3.04 -7.14
CA ALA A 185 -4.65 -2.18 -5.96
C ALA A 185 -5.36 -0.82 -6.15
N ASN A 186 -5.39 -0.29 -7.36
CA ASN A 186 -6.05 0.97 -7.71
C ASN A 186 -7.53 0.82 -8.11
N THR A 187 -8.14 -0.35 -7.94
CA THR A 187 -9.58 -0.55 -8.19
C THR A 187 -10.42 0.49 -7.47
N PRO A 188 -11.40 1.12 -8.11
CA PRO A 188 -11.98 0.82 -9.44
C PRO A 188 -11.34 1.61 -10.59
N PHE A 189 -10.34 2.42 -10.30
CA PHE A 189 -9.80 3.43 -11.18
C PHE A 189 -8.93 2.84 -12.29
N ARG A 190 -8.69 3.68 -13.27
CA ARG A 190 -7.85 3.41 -14.42
C ARG A 190 -6.40 3.79 -14.12
N PHE A 191 -5.44 2.97 -14.57
CA PHE A 191 -4.01 3.18 -14.45
C PHE A 191 -3.48 3.23 -12.98
N TRP A 192 -2.34 3.90 -12.78
CA TRP A 192 -1.44 3.78 -11.63
C TRP A 192 -0.56 5.01 -11.47
N LYS A 193 0.32 5.02 -10.48
CA LYS A 193 1.35 6.03 -10.23
C LYS A 193 1.99 6.52 -11.54
N ALA A 194 2.35 7.80 -11.59
CA ALA A 194 2.93 8.52 -12.73
C ALA A 194 1.96 8.73 -13.92
N LYS A 195 0.67 8.45 -13.76
CA LYS A 195 -0.38 8.77 -14.73
C LYS A 195 -1.37 9.77 -14.12
N SER A 196 -1.82 10.73 -14.94
CA SER A 196 -2.82 11.75 -14.55
C SER A 196 -4.26 11.22 -14.51
N TYR A 197 -4.42 9.90 -14.37
CA TYR A 197 -5.71 9.25 -14.18
C TYR A 197 -5.96 8.99 -12.70
N GLU A 198 -7.21 8.79 -12.32
CA GLU A 198 -7.61 8.56 -10.93
C GLU A 198 -6.82 7.43 -10.23
N GLY A 199 -6.44 6.37 -10.95
CA GLY A 199 -5.60 5.32 -10.38
C GLY A 199 -4.18 5.77 -10.01
N GLY A 200 -3.74 6.93 -10.51
CA GLY A 200 -2.46 7.52 -10.14
C GLY A 200 -2.56 8.60 -9.06
N ILE A 201 -3.65 9.36 -9.04
CA ILE A 201 -3.77 10.59 -8.25
C ILE A 201 -4.86 10.55 -7.17
N CYS A 202 -5.89 9.72 -7.31
CA CYS A 202 -6.99 9.62 -6.35
C CYS A 202 -6.68 8.58 -5.29
N THR A 203 -6.27 9.02 -4.11
CA THR A 203 -5.99 8.17 -2.96
C THR A 203 -6.97 8.44 -1.82
N PRO A 204 -7.42 7.41 -1.09
CA PRO A 204 -8.29 7.61 0.04
C PRO A 204 -7.54 8.22 1.22
N MET A 205 -8.24 9.04 2.00
CA MET A 205 -7.76 9.56 3.27
C MET A 205 -8.67 9.07 4.40
N ILE A 206 -8.07 8.71 5.52
CA ILE A 206 -8.77 8.43 6.77
C ILE A 206 -8.45 9.55 7.75
N ALA A 207 -9.49 10.15 8.34
CA ALA A 207 -9.36 11.15 9.39
C ALA A 207 -9.98 10.62 10.69
N HIS A 208 -9.25 10.71 11.79
CA HIS A 208 -9.70 10.32 13.11
C HIS A 208 -9.41 11.44 14.11
N TRP A 209 -10.44 11.99 14.73
CA TRP A 209 -10.33 12.99 15.80
C TRP A 209 -11.65 13.04 16.59
N PRO A 210 -11.83 12.22 17.62
CA PRO A 210 -13.09 12.10 18.34
C PRO A 210 -13.65 13.42 18.90
N LYS A 211 -12.78 14.28 19.44
CA LYS A 211 -13.23 15.58 19.98
C LYS A 211 -13.52 16.64 18.93
N GLY A 212 -12.94 16.53 17.72
CA GLY A 212 -13.05 17.57 16.68
C GLY A 212 -14.04 17.23 15.57
N ILE A 213 -14.03 16.01 15.06
CA ILE A 213 -14.91 15.59 13.96
C ILE A 213 -16.31 15.32 14.49
N LYS A 214 -17.31 16.04 13.95
CA LYS A 214 -18.72 15.94 14.37
C LYS A 214 -19.52 14.90 13.58
N GLN A 215 -19.02 14.47 12.43
CA GLN A 215 -19.64 13.43 11.61
C GLN A 215 -19.72 12.11 12.36
N LYS A 216 -20.74 11.30 12.04
CA LYS A 216 -20.89 9.97 12.60
C LYS A 216 -19.65 9.12 12.31
N LYS A 217 -19.16 8.37 13.31
CA LYS A 217 -18.09 7.42 13.14
C LYS A 217 -18.35 6.46 11.98
N GLY A 218 -17.37 6.31 11.11
CA GLY A 218 -17.47 5.47 9.91
C GLY A 218 -18.22 6.11 8.74
N SER A 219 -18.55 7.41 8.81
CA SER A 219 -19.14 8.11 7.66
C SER A 219 -18.10 8.25 6.53
N ILE A 220 -18.60 8.20 5.30
CA ILE A 220 -17.80 8.40 4.09
C ILE A 220 -18.12 9.78 3.54
N ASN A 221 -17.08 10.54 3.22
CA ASN A 221 -17.17 11.83 2.56
C ASN A 221 -16.51 11.72 1.18
N THR A 222 -17.22 12.09 0.13
CA THR A 222 -16.73 12.05 -1.27
C THR A 222 -16.29 13.40 -1.78
N ALA A 223 -16.13 14.40 -0.90
CA ALA A 223 -15.55 15.69 -1.28
C ALA A 223 -14.10 15.52 -1.74
N TYR A 224 -13.76 16.21 -2.81
CA TYR A 224 -12.38 16.33 -3.25
C TYR A 224 -11.60 17.20 -2.27
N CYS A 225 -10.41 16.75 -1.92
CA CYS A 225 -9.44 17.51 -1.15
C CYS A 225 -8.04 17.26 -1.71
N HIS A 226 -7.12 18.12 -1.34
CA HIS A 226 -5.72 17.99 -1.72
C HIS A 226 -4.85 18.06 -0.47
N VAL A 227 -3.67 17.45 -0.50
CA VAL A 227 -2.75 17.41 0.65
C VAL A 227 -2.30 18.81 1.13
N ILE A 228 -2.49 19.82 0.29
CA ILE A 228 -2.18 21.24 0.66
C ILE A 228 -3.36 21.96 1.32
N ASP A 229 -4.57 21.39 1.37
CA ASP A 229 -5.75 21.99 2.01
C ASP A 229 -5.68 21.86 3.54
#